data_ca645830473df04bdad869aa4fc3530e
#
_entry.id   ca645830473df04bdad869aa4fc3530e
#
_cell.length_a   1.000
_cell.length_b   1.000
_cell.length_c   1.000
_cell.angle_alpha   90.00
_cell.angle_beta   90.00
_cell.angle_gamma   90.00
#
_symmetry.space_group_name_H-M   'P 1'
#
loop_
_entity.id
_entity.type
_entity.pdbx_description
1 polymer ?
#
loop_
_entity_poly.entity_id
_entity_poly.type
_entity_poly.pdbx_seq_one_letter_code
_entity_poly.pdbx_strand_id
1 'polypeptide(L)'
;MTQVNGIAVWAEGIKAELAQRLPRQRKTQRDKLAVLVATMLHVRSANLVEVAAGLPRASDRWDMGYQWISRFLANGLVCCDDVMAPFAREILAWLAESGEPIPLILDQTKASDRHQILMLSVRWGERALPLAWRVAETEGAIGFATQQALLEVVAGWLSVGQAVILLADRFYGTPEMICWCCDRGWDYRLRLKGNLVAHLGATRTTTGALALSGGHYFENIILTGKRITTNLGIIRDPGHTEPWIIAMSAKPGYLTTLGYAARWGIEPMFSDFKSRGFGLEQTHLRYPDRLARLILVMALALYWAVSTGMWDQANNPAPAEKTPGPPTGQARSRKTVLVHPWPPARHQASPRMPPAPKALEMSDKLIDAQGPALTIYQFSAMMG
;
A
#
# COMPACT_ATOMS: atom_id res chain seq x y z
N MET A 1 -30.66 17.62 -0.81
CA MET A 1 -31.08 16.50 -1.69
C MET A 1 -30.03 16.10 -2.71
N THR A 2 -29.16 16.97 -3.21
CA THR A 2 -28.13 16.70 -4.25
C THR A 2 -27.01 15.75 -3.83
N GLN A 3 -26.55 15.78 -2.57
CA GLN A 3 -25.43 14.94 -2.11
C GLN A 3 -25.78 13.43 -2.00
N VAL A 4 -26.99 13.12 -1.54
CA VAL A 4 -27.44 11.71 -1.42
C VAL A 4 -27.53 11.04 -2.79
N ASN A 5 -27.87 11.78 -3.85
CA ASN A 5 -27.92 11.28 -5.21
C ASN A 5 -26.52 10.91 -5.75
N GLY A 6 -25.47 11.67 -5.41
CA GLY A 6 -24.09 11.37 -5.85
C GLY A 6 -23.56 10.04 -5.32
N ILE A 7 -23.71 9.79 -4.00
CA ILE A 7 -23.24 8.53 -3.38
C ILE A 7 -24.00 7.32 -3.97
N ALA A 8 -25.32 7.47 -4.22
CA ALA A 8 -26.11 6.41 -4.81
C ALA A 8 -25.63 6.06 -6.23
N VAL A 9 -25.29 7.06 -7.05
CA VAL A 9 -24.75 6.86 -8.40
C VAL A 9 -23.40 6.13 -8.35
N TRP A 10 -22.48 6.55 -7.47
CA TRP A 10 -21.21 5.85 -7.29
C TRP A 10 -21.41 4.41 -6.82
N ALA A 11 -22.33 4.20 -5.87
CA ALA A 11 -22.65 2.86 -5.39
C ALA A 11 -23.15 1.94 -6.51
N GLU A 12 -23.98 2.43 -7.43
CA GLU A 12 -24.46 1.64 -8.57
C GLU A 12 -23.31 1.27 -9.54
N GLY A 13 -22.42 2.21 -9.85
CA GLY A 13 -21.24 1.94 -10.67
C GLY A 13 -20.32 0.87 -10.01
N ILE A 14 -20.04 1.04 -8.72
CA ILE A 14 -19.22 0.08 -7.95
C ILE A 14 -19.92 -1.30 -7.88
N LYS A 15 -21.26 -1.36 -7.72
CA LYS A 15 -22.01 -2.63 -7.75
C LYS A 15 -21.84 -3.37 -9.08
N ALA A 16 -21.91 -2.64 -10.19
CA ALA A 16 -21.75 -3.22 -11.52
C ALA A 16 -20.35 -3.85 -11.68
N GLU A 17 -19.32 -3.15 -11.23
CA GLU A 17 -17.94 -3.64 -11.27
C GLU A 17 -17.72 -4.83 -10.33
N LEU A 18 -18.19 -4.74 -9.07
CA LEU A 18 -18.10 -5.85 -8.12
C LEU A 18 -18.88 -7.09 -8.62
N ALA A 19 -19.97 -6.92 -9.36
CA ALA A 19 -20.70 -8.04 -9.94
C ALA A 19 -19.86 -8.81 -10.98
N GLN A 20 -19.04 -8.11 -11.76
CA GLN A 20 -18.15 -8.73 -12.74
C GLN A 20 -16.93 -9.38 -12.07
N ARG A 21 -16.30 -8.69 -11.10
CA ARG A 21 -15.06 -9.14 -10.44
C ARG A 21 -15.29 -10.24 -9.41
N LEU A 22 -16.47 -10.26 -8.75
CA LEU A 22 -16.81 -11.16 -7.65
C LEU A 22 -18.07 -11.98 -7.96
N PRO A 23 -18.13 -12.76 -9.07
CA PRO A 23 -19.33 -13.48 -9.46
C PRO A 23 -19.79 -14.52 -8.43
N ARG A 24 -18.84 -15.09 -7.66
CA ARG A 24 -19.11 -16.10 -6.60
C ARG A 24 -19.58 -15.48 -5.28
N GLN A 25 -19.36 -14.18 -5.05
CA GLN A 25 -19.80 -13.49 -3.85
C GLN A 25 -21.31 -13.25 -3.91
N ARG A 26 -22.02 -13.46 -2.80
CA ARG A 26 -23.46 -13.22 -2.72
C ARG A 26 -23.81 -11.78 -3.10
N LYS A 27 -24.84 -11.60 -3.93
CA LYS A 27 -25.30 -10.28 -4.39
C LYS A 27 -25.49 -9.28 -3.24
N THR A 28 -26.16 -9.70 -2.16
CA THR A 28 -26.39 -8.82 -0.98
C THR A 28 -25.12 -8.36 -0.28
N GLN A 29 -24.04 -9.14 -0.33
CA GLN A 29 -22.74 -8.76 0.23
C GLN A 29 -22.03 -7.75 -0.68
N ARG A 30 -22.04 -7.98 -1.99
CA ARG A 30 -21.48 -7.07 -3.00
C ARG A 30 -22.19 -5.72 -2.97
N ASP A 31 -23.53 -5.73 -2.93
CA ASP A 31 -24.34 -4.50 -2.90
C ASP A 31 -24.05 -3.67 -1.63
N LYS A 32 -23.91 -4.34 -0.48
CA LYS A 32 -23.52 -3.67 0.77
C LYS A 32 -22.10 -3.13 0.72
N LEU A 33 -21.17 -3.90 0.17
CA LEU A 33 -19.76 -3.48 0.02
C LEU A 33 -19.67 -2.25 -0.89
N ALA A 34 -20.37 -2.25 -2.02
CA ALA A 34 -20.41 -1.12 -2.95
C ALA A 34 -20.94 0.17 -2.28
N VAL A 35 -22.03 0.06 -1.52
CA VAL A 35 -22.57 1.21 -0.78
C VAL A 35 -21.57 1.71 0.26
N LEU A 36 -20.89 0.81 0.99
CA LEU A 36 -19.87 1.20 1.98
C LEU A 36 -18.68 1.88 1.33
N VAL A 37 -18.19 1.36 0.20
CA VAL A 37 -17.06 1.96 -0.53
C VAL A 37 -17.43 3.34 -1.06
N ALA A 38 -18.60 3.50 -1.68
CA ALA A 38 -19.10 4.81 -2.15
C ALA A 38 -19.26 5.81 -0.99
N THR A 39 -19.79 5.35 0.15
CA THR A 39 -19.92 6.19 1.33
C THR A 39 -18.55 6.57 1.90
N MET A 40 -17.60 5.63 1.97
CA MET A 40 -16.24 5.87 2.44
C MET A 40 -15.51 6.91 1.59
N LEU A 41 -15.63 6.83 0.28
CA LEU A 41 -15.08 7.82 -0.66
C LEU A 41 -15.63 9.22 -0.40
N HIS A 42 -16.93 9.33 -0.07
CA HIS A 42 -17.58 10.60 0.19
C HIS A 42 -17.24 11.17 1.57
N VAL A 43 -17.44 10.34 2.62
CA VAL A 43 -17.28 10.76 4.02
C VAL A 43 -15.82 10.88 4.42
N ARG A 44 -14.94 10.05 3.84
CA ARG A 44 -13.50 9.99 4.15
C ARG A 44 -13.21 9.78 5.64
N SER A 45 -14.01 8.92 6.28
CA SER A 45 -13.87 8.62 7.70
C SER A 45 -14.05 7.13 7.97
N ALA A 46 -13.22 6.58 8.86
CA ALA A 46 -13.38 5.23 9.41
C ALA A 46 -14.21 5.22 10.70
N ASN A 47 -14.68 6.39 11.18
CA ASN A 47 -15.62 6.48 12.28
C ASN A 47 -16.99 5.96 11.81
N LEU A 48 -17.43 4.84 12.38
CA LEU A 48 -18.66 4.17 11.94
C LEU A 48 -19.94 5.03 12.12
N VAL A 49 -19.94 5.99 13.04
CA VAL A 49 -21.07 6.92 13.23
C VAL A 49 -21.14 7.87 12.04
N GLU A 50 -20.00 8.42 11.60
CA GLU A 50 -19.93 9.31 10.45
C GLU A 50 -20.27 8.58 9.15
N VAL A 51 -19.75 7.35 8.99
CA VAL A 51 -20.11 6.50 7.84
C VAL A 51 -21.59 6.19 7.85
N ALA A 52 -22.19 5.91 9.01
CA ALA A 52 -23.63 5.64 9.13
C ALA A 52 -24.50 6.85 8.75
N ALA A 53 -24.07 8.05 9.14
CA ALA A 53 -24.73 9.30 8.77
C ALA A 53 -24.62 9.61 7.27
N GLY A 54 -23.54 9.20 6.62
CA GLY A 54 -23.32 9.39 5.18
C GLY A 54 -23.96 8.34 4.28
N LEU A 55 -24.59 7.29 4.81
CA LEU A 55 -25.22 6.26 3.98
C LEU A 55 -26.37 6.85 3.12
N PRO A 56 -26.47 6.49 1.83
CA PRO A 56 -27.52 6.94 0.94
C PRO A 56 -28.85 6.20 1.24
N ARG A 57 -29.43 6.48 2.42
CA ARG A 57 -30.66 5.85 2.91
C ARG A 57 -31.70 6.89 3.28
N ALA A 58 -32.97 6.57 3.03
CA ALA A 58 -34.10 7.41 3.34
C ALA A 58 -34.49 7.48 4.84
N SER A 59 -33.63 6.91 5.74
CA SER A 59 -33.94 6.85 7.17
C SER A 59 -33.10 7.86 7.94
N ASP A 60 -33.73 8.75 8.66
CA ASP A 60 -33.11 9.70 9.59
C ASP A 60 -32.52 9.02 10.85
N ARG A 61 -32.66 7.69 10.97
CA ARG A 61 -32.20 6.91 12.11
C ARG A 61 -30.78 6.41 11.90
N TRP A 62 -29.82 7.18 12.39
CA TRP A 62 -28.38 6.85 12.33
C TRP A 62 -28.05 5.51 13.02
N ASP A 63 -28.79 5.15 14.10
CA ASP A 63 -28.61 3.89 14.83
C ASP A 63 -28.84 2.67 13.93
N MET A 64 -29.82 2.72 13.04
CA MET A 64 -30.06 1.66 12.04
C MET A 64 -28.93 1.57 11.01
N GLY A 65 -28.37 2.70 10.58
CA GLY A 65 -27.19 2.76 9.71
C GLY A 65 -25.97 2.11 10.38
N TYR A 66 -25.70 2.49 11.61
CA TYR A 66 -24.62 1.92 12.42
C TYR A 66 -24.76 0.40 12.60
N GLN A 67 -25.96 -0.09 12.96
CA GLN A 67 -26.20 -1.53 13.09
C GLN A 67 -26.01 -2.27 11.76
N TRP A 68 -26.43 -1.67 10.65
CA TRP A 68 -26.29 -2.28 9.33
C TRP A 68 -24.81 -2.42 8.95
N ILE A 69 -23.97 -1.39 9.20
CA ILE A 69 -22.51 -1.44 9.01
C ILE A 69 -21.91 -2.51 9.93
N SER A 70 -22.26 -2.48 11.22
CA SER A 70 -21.76 -3.44 12.21
C SER A 70 -22.04 -4.89 11.84
N ARG A 71 -23.24 -5.18 11.29
CA ARG A 71 -23.61 -6.51 10.77
C ARG A 71 -22.79 -6.90 9.54
N PHE A 72 -22.49 -5.95 8.65
CA PHE A 72 -21.62 -6.21 7.52
C PHE A 72 -20.20 -6.54 7.99
N LEU A 73 -19.63 -5.75 8.87
CA LEU A 73 -18.28 -5.96 9.41
C LEU A 73 -18.17 -7.25 10.23
N ALA A 74 -19.25 -7.71 10.86
CA ALA A 74 -19.30 -8.97 11.59
C ALA A 74 -19.52 -10.20 10.69
N ASN A 75 -19.78 -10.02 9.39
CA ASN A 75 -20.12 -11.11 8.49
C ASN A 75 -18.88 -11.89 8.04
N GLY A 76 -18.63 -13.05 8.65
CA GLY A 76 -17.52 -13.93 8.32
C GLY A 76 -17.51 -14.51 6.89
N LEU A 77 -18.63 -14.40 6.16
CA LEU A 77 -18.70 -14.81 4.75
C LEU A 77 -18.09 -13.77 3.80
N VAL A 78 -17.68 -12.61 4.30
CA VAL A 78 -16.88 -11.63 3.54
C VAL A 78 -15.42 -11.88 3.86
N CYS A 79 -14.76 -12.68 3.02
CA CYS A 79 -13.32 -12.94 3.10
C CYS A 79 -12.56 -11.80 2.41
N CYS A 80 -11.67 -11.13 3.14
CA CYS A 80 -10.91 -10.01 2.60
C CYS A 80 -10.00 -10.44 1.44
N ASP A 81 -9.33 -11.59 1.58
CA ASP A 81 -8.43 -12.10 0.54
C ASP A 81 -9.19 -12.43 -0.76
N ASP A 82 -10.35 -13.09 -0.65
CA ASP A 82 -11.16 -13.43 -1.82
C ASP A 82 -11.70 -12.19 -2.56
N VAL A 83 -12.07 -11.16 -1.79
CA VAL A 83 -12.56 -9.90 -2.38
C VAL A 83 -11.42 -9.13 -3.02
N MET A 84 -10.25 -9.08 -2.42
CA MET A 84 -9.08 -8.37 -2.96
C MET A 84 -8.42 -9.09 -4.12
N ALA A 85 -8.50 -10.42 -4.21
CA ALA A 85 -7.80 -11.22 -5.21
C ALA A 85 -7.96 -10.72 -6.66
N PRO A 86 -9.16 -10.42 -7.19
CA PRO A 86 -9.29 -9.93 -8.57
C PRO A 86 -8.64 -8.56 -8.80
N PHE A 87 -8.71 -7.66 -7.83
CA PHE A 87 -8.07 -6.34 -7.90
C PHE A 87 -6.55 -6.47 -7.83
N ALA A 88 -6.04 -7.27 -6.90
CA ALA A 88 -4.62 -7.52 -6.74
C ALA A 88 -4.01 -8.16 -7.99
N ARG A 89 -4.67 -9.19 -8.56
CA ARG A 89 -4.21 -9.85 -9.79
C ARG A 89 -4.14 -8.90 -10.97
N GLU A 90 -5.11 -8.00 -11.12
CA GLU A 90 -5.10 -7.00 -12.19
C GLU A 90 -3.93 -6.03 -12.05
N ILE A 91 -3.70 -5.48 -10.84
CA ILE A 91 -2.58 -4.58 -10.57
C ILE A 91 -1.25 -5.30 -10.82
N LEU A 92 -1.10 -6.53 -10.32
CA LEU A 92 0.12 -7.32 -10.47
C LEU A 92 0.38 -7.69 -11.94
N ALA A 93 -0.67 -8.06 -12.68
CA ALA A 93 -0.57 -8.35 -14.11
C ALA A 93 -0.15 -7.11 -14.92
N TRP A 94 -0.73 -5.96 -14.62
CA TRP A 94 -0.38 -4.71 -15.26
C TRP A 94 1.09 -4.30 -14.99
N LEU A 95 1.56 -4.44 -13.73
CA LEU A 95 2.96 -4.17 -13.40
C LEU A 95 3.92 -5.16 -14.08
N ALA A 96 3.49 -6.39 -14.29
CA ALA A 96 4.25 -7.42 -14.98
C ALA A 96 4.54 -7.08 -16.45
N GLU A 97 3.69 -6.27 -17.10
CA GLU A 97 3.89 -5.85 -18.50
C GLU A 97 5.18 -5.07 -18.73
N SER A 98 5.71 -4.44 -17.68
CA SER A 98 7.00 -3.73 -17.75
C SER A 98 8.21 -4.64 -17.90
N GLY A 99 8.08 -5.94 -17.58
CA GLY A 99 9.19 -6.89 -17.50
C GLY A 99 10.12 -6.69 -16.29
N GLU A 100 9.89 -5.66 -15.49
CA GLU A 100 10.67 -5.39 -14.27
C GLU A 100 10.15 -6.20 -13.08
N PRO A 101 11.01 -6.52 -12.09
CA PRO A 101 10.56 -7.16 -10.87
C PRO A 101 9.52 -6.32 -10.13
N ILE A 102 8.42 -6.94 -9.73
CA ILE A 102 7.34 -6.26 -8.98
C ILE A 102 7.81 -5.98 -7.55
N PRO A 103 7.87 -4.71 -7.10
CA PRO A 103 8.27 -4.38 -5.75
C PRO A 103 7.09 -4.54 -4.79
N LEU A 104 7.15 -5.57 -3.96
CA LEU A 104 6.22 -5.80 -2.86
C LEU A 104 6.80 -5.22 -1.56
N ILE A 105 5.96 -4.59 -0.76
CA ILE A 105 6.37 -3.95 0.49
C ILE A 105 5.60 -4.60 1.64
N LEU A 106 6.34 -5.19 2.58
CA LEU A 106 5.81 -5.73 3.81
C LEU A 106 6.13 -4.78 4.96
N ASP A 107 5.10 -4.30 5.64
CA ASP A 107 5.25 -3.43 6.80
C ASP A 107 4.04 -3.55 7.73
N GLN A 108 4.16 -3.04 8.95
CA GLN A 108 3.03 -2.99 9.86
C GLN A 108 2.80 -1.58 10.37
N THR A 109 1.55 -1.33 10.75
CA THR A 109 1.16 -0.06 11.36
C THR A 109 0.19 -0.30 12.51
N LYS A 110 0.27 0.57 13.51
CA LYS A 110 -0.65 0.56 14.64
C LYS A 110 -1.99 1.15 14.21
N ALA A 111 -3.07 0.42 14.44
CA ALA A 111 -4.44 0.92 14.22
C ALA A 111 -5.06 1.48 15.51
N SER A 112 -4.69 0.92 16.66
CA SER A 112 -5.13 1.35 17.98
C SER A 112 -4.10 0.86 19.01
N ASP A 113 -4.32 1.13 20.29
CA ASP A 113 -3.44 0.61 21.36
C ASP A 113 -3.43 -0.92 21.43
N ARG A 114 -4.42 -1.59 20.87
CA ARG A 114 -4.58 -3.05 20.92
C ARG A 114 -4.26 -3.76 19.60
N HIS A 115 -4.30 -3.06 18.46
CA HIS A 115 -4.26 -3.71 17.16
C HIS A 115 -3.09 -3.23 16.31
N GLN A 116 -2.36 -4.20 15.77
CA GLN A 116 -1.40 -4.01 14.69
C GLN A 116 -1.97 -4.55 13.38
N ILE A 117 -1.69 -3.86 12.29
CA ILE A 117 -2.04 -4.28 10.94
C ILE A 117 -0.73 -4.61 10.22
N LEU A 118 -0.53 -5.88 9.89
CA LEU A 118 0.50 -6.30 8.94
C LEU A 118 -0.08 -6.16 7.53
N MET A 119 0.60 -5.40 6.69
CA MET A 119 0.17 -5.09 5.35
C MET A 119 1.20 -5.55 4.33
N LEU A 120 0.76 -6.28 3.30
CA LEU A 120 1.52 -6.50 2.09
C LEU A 120 0.91 -5.63 0.99
N SER A 121 1.72 -4.75 0.43
CA SER A 121 1.33 -3.80 -0.59
C SER A 121 2.27 -3.87 -1.79
N VAL A 122 1.87 -3.31 -2.90
CA VAL A 122 2.72 -3.16 -4.08
C VAL A 122 3.08 -1.69 -4.29
N ARG A 123 4.32 -1.42 -4.66
CA ARG A 123 4.77 -0.07 -5.05
C ARG A 123 4.05 0.38 -6.31
N TRP A 124 3.47 1.57 -6.27
CA TRP A 124 2.74 2.20 -7.36
C TRP A 124 3.13 3.68 -7.48
N GLY A 125 3.98 4.01 -8.43
CA GLY A 125 4.56 5.36 -8.51
C GLY A 125 5.26 5.75 -7.20
N GLU A 126 4.90 6.88 -6.62
CA GLU A 126 5.46 7.38 -5.36
C GLU A 126 4.81 6.79 -4.10
N ARG A 127 3.79 5.98 -4.24
CA ARG A 127 3.03 5.38 -3.13
C ARG A 127 2.93 3.86 -3.24
N ALA A 128 2.17 3.24 -2.35
CA ALA A 128 1.84 1.83 -2.41
C ALA A 128 0.32 1.64 -2.47
N LEU A 129 -0.10 0.50 -3.02
CA LEU A 129 -1.48 0.02 -2.99
C LEU A 129 -1.56 -1.25 -2.14
N PRO A 130 -2.55 -1.35 -1.24
CA PRO A 130 -2.72 -2.53 -0.39
C PRO A 130 -3.15 -3.73 -1.23
N LEU A 131 -2.50 -4.88 -1.03
CA LEU A 131 -2.90 -6.14 -1.66
C LEU A 131 -3.62 -7.05 -0.65
N ALA A 132 -2.98 -7.30 0.49
CA ALA A 132 -3.51 -8.16 1.55
C ALA A 132 -3.01 -7.71 2.91
N TRP A 133 -3.73 -8.08 3.98
CA TRP A 133 -3.37 -7.70 5.35
C TRP A 133 -3.82 -8.73 6.38
N ARG A 134 -3.21 -8.63 7.57
CA ARG A 134 -3.65 -9.34 8.77
C ARG A 134 -3.74 -8.35 9.92
N VAL A 135 -4.77 -8.47 10.71
CA VAL A 135 -4.95 -7.68 11.94
C VAL A 135 -4.73 -8.60 13.12
N ALA A 136 -3.83 -8.20 14.01
CA ALA A 136 -3.53 -8.95 15.23
C ALA A 136 -3.71 -8.07 16.46
N GLU A 137 -4.22 -8.67 17.53
CA GLU A 137 -4.27 -8.05 18.86
C GLU A 137 -2.92 -8.28 19.53
N THR A 138 -2.01 -7.34 19.36
CA THR A 138 -0.65 -7.37 19.88
C THR A 138 -0.07 -5.95 19.97
N GLU A 139 0.82 -5.73 20.93
CA GLU A 139 1.59 -4.48 21.04
C GLU A 139 2.89 -4.51 20.22
N GLY A 140 3.38 -5.71 19.91
CA GLY A 140 4.66 -5.92 19.24
C GLY A 140 4.56 -6.25 17.75
N ALA A 141 5.67 -6.77 17.21
CA ALA A 141 5.72 -7.25 15.83
C ALA A 141 4.89 -8.53 15.66
N ILE A 142 4.17 -8.60 14.55
CA ILE A 142 3.44 -9.80 14.15
C ILE A 142 4.43 -10.89 13.74
N GLY A 143 4.28 -12.09 14.30
CA GLY A 143 5.24 -13.19 14.15
C GLY A 143 5.36 -13.73 12.72
N PHE A 144 6.50 -14.40 12.45
CA PHE A 144 6.90 -14.87 11.11
C PHE A 144 5.85 -15.80 10.46
N ALA A 145 5.21 -16.69 11.21
CA ALA A 145 4.18 -17.58 10.67
C ALA A 145 3.02 -16.81 10.01
N THR A 146 2.58 -15.69 10.61
CA THR A 146 1.55 -14.82 10.04
C THR A 146 2.08 -14.03 8.84
N GLN A 147 3.33 -13.58 8.89
CA GLN A 147 3.99 -12.92 7.75
C GLN A 147 4.06 -13.88 6.56
N GLN A 148 4.52 -15.10 6.79
CA GLN A 148 4.60 -16.15 5.77
C GLN A 148 3.22 -16.45 5.17
N ALA A 149 2.21 -16.67 5.99
CA ALA A 149 0.86 -16.94 5.52
C ALA A 149 0.30 -15.80 4.66
N LEU A 150 0.61 -14.55 4.98
CA LEU A 150 0.22 -13.38 4.19
C LEU A 150 0.95 -13.35 2.84
N LEU A 151 2.25 -13.60 2.82
CA LEU A 151 3.06 -13.65 1.62
C LEU A 151 2.60 -14.77 0.68
N GLU A 152 2.24 -15.96 1.22
CA GLU A 152 1.72 -17.10 0.45
C GLU A 152 0.41 -16.74 -0.28
N VAL A 153 -0.47 -15.98 0.34
CA VAL A 153 -1.72 -15.53 -0.30
C VAL A 153 -1.41 -14.70 -1.55
N VAL A 154 -0.52 -13.73 -1.44
CA VAL A 154 -0.17 -12.86 -2.58
C VAL A 154 0.67 -13.62 -3.62
N ALA A 155 1.54 -14.54 -3.19
CA ALA A 155 2.26 -15.43 -4.10
C ALA A 155 1.30 -16.25 -4.99
N GLY A 156 0.15 -16.68 -4.45
CA GLY A 156 -0.91 -17.35 -5.22
C GLY A 156 -1.66 -16.45 -6.20
N TRP A 157 -1.45 -15.15 -6.17
CA TRP A 157 -2.05 -14.19 -7.10
C TRP A 157 -1.13 -13.78 -8.25
N LEU A 158 0.17 -14.03 -8.12
CA LEU A 158 1.18 -13.74 -9.14
C LEU A 158 1.08 -14.73 -10.31
N SER A 159 1.46 -14.27 -11.49
CA SER A 159 1.64 -15.13 -12.65
C SER A 159 2.87 -16.03 -12.46
N VAL A 160 2.84 -17.21 -13.09
CA VAL A 160 3.99 -18.14 -13.06
C VAL A 160 5.22 -17.46 -13.67
N GLY A 161 6.35 -17.53 -12.96
CA GLY A 161 7.60 -16.93 -13.41
C GLY A 161 7.71 -15.42 -13.23
N GLN A 162 6.72 -14.79 -12.58
CA GLN A 162 6.76 -13.36 -12.31
C GLN A 162 7.91 -13.01 -11.36
N ALA A 163 8.82 -12.14 -11.79
CA ALA A 163 9.89 -11.62 -10.96
C ALA A 163 9.32 -10.69 -9.88
N VAL A 164 9.76 -10.88 -8.65
CA VAL A 164 9.32 -10.12 -7.47
C VAL A 164 10.51 -9.71 -6.65
N ILE A 165 10.46 -8.52 -6.08
CA ILE A 165 11.40 -8.05 -5.07
C ILE A 165 10.66 -7.68 -3.79
N LEU A 166 10.97 -8.36 -2.68
CA LEU A 166 10.39 -8.06 -1.37
C LEU A 166 11.20 -6.97 -0.67
N LEU A 167 10.52 -5.92 -0.27
CA LEU A 167 11.06 -4.80 0.51
C LEU A 167 10.44 -4.82 1.91
N ALA A 168 11.28 -4.81 2.95
CA ALA A 168 10.76 -4.76 4.32
C ALA A 168 11.77 -4.12 5.28
N ASP A 169 11.22 -3.57 6.38
CA ASP A 169 12.03 -2.90 7.38
C ASP A 169 12.78 -3.88 8.31
N ARG A 170 13.50 -3.33 9.30
CA ARG A 170 14.33 -4.10 10.24
C ARG A 170 13.58 -5.06 11.15
N PHE A 171 12.26 -4.96 11.25
CA PHE A 171 11.45 -5.94 12.00
C PHE A 171 11.28 -7.24 11.23
N TYR A 172 11.36 -7.17 9.89
CA TYR A 172 11.16 -8.30 8.97
C TYR A 172 12.47 -8.78 8.35
N GLY A 173 13.57 -8.02 8.49
CA GLY A 173 14.90 -8.42 8.02
C GLY A 173 15.49 -9.52 8.91
N THR A 174 14.99 -10.73 8.76
CA THR A 174 15.39 -11.91 9.54
C THR A 174 15.92 -13.02 8.64
N PRO A 175 16.78 -13.93 9.16
CA PRO A 175 17.23 -15.07 8.39
C PRO A 175 16.09 -15.96 7.86
N GLU A 176 14.99 -16.08 8.62
CA GLU A 176 13.80 -16.83 8.22
C GLU A 176 13.14 -16.22 6.97
N MET A 177 13.03 -14.90 6.93
CA MET A 177 12.45 -14.18 5.78
C MET A 177 13.35 -14.32 4.55
N ILE A 178 14.66 -14.22 4.73
CA ILE A 178 15.62 -14.42 3.64
C ILE A 178 15.53 -15.84 3.08
N CYS A 179 15.49 -16.87 3.94
CA CYS A 179 15.29 -18.26 3.51
C CYS A 179 14.01 -18.38 2.69
N TRP A 180 12.91 -17.86 3.20
CA TRP A 180 11.62 -17.94 2.52
C TRP A 180 11.67 -17.28 1.12
N CYS A 181 12.31 -16.13 0.98
CA CYS A 181 12.50 -15.48 -0.32
C CYS A 181 13.34 -16.36 -1.26
N CYS A 182 14.45 -16.92 -0.78
CA CYS A 182 15.31 -17.81 -1.56
C CYS A 182 14.56 -19.06 -2.05
N ASP A 183 13.78 -19.70 -1.17
CA ASP A 183 13.00 -20.91 -1.47
C ASP A 183 11.91 -20.63 -2.53
N ARG A 184 11.43 -19.37 -2.61
CA ARG A 184 10.45 -18.92 -3.60
C ARG A 184 11.05 -18.33 -4.87
N GLY A 185 12.38 -18.16 -4.93
CA GLY A 185 13.05 -17.48 -6.03
C GLY A 185 12.70 -15.99 -6.11
N TRP A 186 12.34 -15.38 -4.99
CA TRP A 186 12.07 -13.95 -4.92
C TRP A 186 13.35 -13.18 -4.60
N ASP A 187 13.59 -12.09 -5.29
CA ASP A 187 14.55 -11.09 -4.86
C ASP A 187 14.09 -10.39 -3.60
N TYR A 188 15.05 -9.84 -2.85
CA TYR A 188 14.73 -9.12 -1.62
C TYR A 188 15.70 -7.96 -1.38
N ARG A 189 15.22 -6.95 -0.67
CA ARG A 189 16.01 -5.90 -0.01
C ARG A 189 15.41 -5.68 1.36
N LEU A 190 16.02 -6.28 2.36
CA LEU A 190 15.53 -6.31 3.73
C LEU A 190 16.48 -5.54 4.64
N ARG A 191 15.98 -4.54 5.36
CA ARG A 191 16.80 -3.87 6.36
C ARG A 191 17.05 -4.78 7.54
N LEU A 192 18.32 -4.96 7.91
CA LEU A 192 18.71 -5.80 9.04
C LEU A 192 18.91 -4.98 10.32
N LYS A 193 18.74 -5.63 11.47
CA LYS A 193 19.20 -5.12 12.76
C LYS A 193 20.72 -5.23 12.85
N GLY A 194 21.36 -4.30 13.57
CA GLY A 194 22.82 -4.30 13.72
C GLY A 194 23.40 -5.42 14.60
N ASN A 195 22.56 -6.09 15.39
CA ASN A 195 22.97 -7.11 16.34
C ASN A 195 22.93 -8.56 15.78
N LEU A 196 22.62 -8.73 14.48
CA LEU A 196 22.63 -10.07 13.89
C LEU A 196 24.09 -10.56 13.75
N VAL A 197 24.32 -11.78 14.21
CA VAL A 197 25.65 -12.43 14.07
C VAL A 197 25.84 -12.89 12.64
N ALA A 198 26.97 -12.50 12.07
CA ALA A 198 27.35 -12.75 10.69
C ALA A 198 28.77 -13.28 10.60
N HIS A 199 29.09 -13.99 9.52
CA HIS A 199 30.43 -14.41 9.16
C HIS A 199 30.83 -13.82 7.81
N LEU A 200 31.99 -13.17 7.79
CA LEU A 200 32.69 -12.75 6.57
C LEU A 200 33.90 -13.64 6.41
N GLY A 201 33.81 -14.65 5.55
CA GLY A 201 34.80 -15.73 5.49
C GLY A 201 34.90 -16.46 6.84
N ALA A 202 36.09 -16.55 7.40
CA ALA A 202 36.33 -17.15 8.72
C ALA A 202 36.03 -16.22 9.92
N THR A 203 35.84 -14.93 9.68
CA THR A 203 35.66 -13.94 10.75
C THR A 203 34.23 -13.89 11.22
N ARG A 204 33.99 -14.16 12.51
CA ARG A 204 32.70 -13.95 13.18
C ARG A 204 32.57 -12.48 13.59
N THR A 205 31.45 -11.87 13.23
CA THR A 205 31.19 -10.45 13.47
C THR A 205 29.69 -10.19 13.67
N THR A 206 29.27 -8.94 13.68
CA THR A 206 27.85 -8.56 13.62
C THR A 206 27.61 -7.64 12.42
N THR A 207 26.36 -7.59 11.97
CA THR A 207 25.95 -6.69 10.88
C THR A 207 26.23 -5.22 11.21
N GLY A 208 26.09 -4.82 12.48
CA GLY A 208 26.45 -3.49 12.95
C GLY A 208 27.94 -3.22 12.95
N ALA A 209 28.77 -4.18 13.36
CA ALA A 209 30.22 -4.06 13.29
C ALA A 209 30.72 -3.93 11.84
N LEU A 210 30.13 -4.69 10.90
CA LEU A 210 30.38 -4.50 9.46
C LEU A 210 30.00 -3.10 9.01
N ALA A 211 28.88 -2.58 9.48
CA ALA A 211 28.47 -1.23 9.15
C ALA A 211 29.43 -0.15 9.69
N LEU A 212 30.12 -0.40 10.79
CA LEU A 212 31.10 0.53 11.39
C LEU A 212 32.51 0.37 10.79
N SER A 213 32.82 -0.74 10.13
CA SER A 213 34.16 -1.03 9.58
C SER A 213 34.61 -0.14 8.42
N GLY A 214 33.76 0.78 7.95
CA GLY A 214 34.04 1.62 6.78
C GLY A 214 33.68 0.99 5.44
N GLY A 215 33.44 -0.32 5.39
CA GLY A 215 32.98 -1.01 4.18
C GLY A 215 31.54 -0.64 3.82
N HIS A 216 31.23 -0.66 2.51
CA HIS A 216 29.89 -0.35 2.00
C HIS A 216 29.19 -1.58 1.41
N TYR A 217 29.93 -2.53 0.85
CA TYR A 217 29.37 -3.68 0.14
C TYR A 217 30.10 -4.95 0.55
N PHE A 218 29.34 -5.96 0.91
CA PHE A 218 29.86 -7.25 1.32
C PHE A 218 29.08 -8.35 0.59
N GLU A 219 29.81 -9.23 -0.08
CA GLU A 219 29.24 -10.39 -0.78
C GLU A 219 29.38 -11.65 0.09
N ASN A 220 28.45 -12.56 -0.05
CA ASN A 220 28.48 -13.89 0.58
C ASN A 220 28.64 -13.89 2.10
N ILE A 221 27.95 -12.98 2.77
CA ILE A 221 27.86 -12.96 4.23
C ILE A 221 26.96 -14.09 4.70
N ILE A 222 27.41 -14.87 5.68
CA ILE A 222 26.61 -15.93 6.28
C ILE A 222 25.98 -15.41 7.58
N LEU A 223 24.65 -15.33 7.63
CA LEU A 223 23.91 -15.03 8.86
C LEU A 223 23.70 -16.33 9.64
N THR A 224 24.07 -16.31 10.95
CA THR A 224 24.21 -17.54 11.74
C THR A 224 22.91 -18.22 12.10
N GLY A 225 21.78 -17.51 12.22
CA GLY A 225 20.51 -18.09 12.68
C GLY A 225 20.03 -19.28 11.84
N LYS A 226 20.16 -19.18 10.52
CA LYS A 226 19.82 -20.24 9.53
C LYS A 226 21.00 -20.63 8.65
N ARG A 227 22.20 -20.11 8.91
CA ARG A 227 23.39 -20.24 8.04
C ARG A 227 23.09 -19.82 6.60
N ILE A 228 22.26 -18.80 6.43
CA ILE A 228 21.87 -18.31 5.10
C ILE A 228 22.93 -17.36 4.55
N THR A 229 23.31 -17.56 3.31
CA THR A 229 24.21 -16.66 2.58
C THR A 229 23.39 -15.51 1.97
N THR A 230 23.85 -14.29 2.15
CA THR A 230 23.24 -13.08 1.58
C THR A 230 24.33 -12.05 1.27
N ASN A 231 23.98 -11.03 0.50
CA ASN A 231 24.84 -9.87 0.26
C ASN A 231 24.34 -8.70 1.12
N LEU A 232 25.27 -7.80 1.51
CA LEU A 232 24.94 -6.62 2.28
C LEU A 232 25.35 -5.35 1.54
N GLY A 233 24.43 -4.39 1.46
CA GLY A 233 24.74 -3.01 1.11
C GLY A 233 24.55 -2.11 2.32
N ILE A 234 25.49 -1.18 2.55
CA ILE A 234 25.47 -0.26 3.68
C ILE A 234 25.49 1.17 3.16
N ILE A 235 24.45 1.92 3.51
CA ILE A 235 24.35 3.36 3.23
C ILE A 235 24.36 4.11 4.55
N ARG A 236 25.25 5.11 4.63
CA ARG A 236 25.29 6.10 5.71
C ARG A 236 24.73 7.41 5.17
N ASP A 237 23.56 7.75 5.62
CA ASP A 237 22.95 9.03 5.29
C ASP A 237 23.31 10.04 6.40
N PRO A 238 23.91 11.20 6.07
CA PRO A 238 24.22 12.23 7.05
C PRO A 238 23.03 12.72 7.89
N GLY A 239 21.81 12.49 7.42
CA GLY A 239 20.56 12.83 8.13
C GLY A 239 20.07 11.77 9.11
N HIS A 240 20.68 10.59 9.14
CA HIS A 240 20.25 9.46 9.97
C HIS A 240 21.38 9.00 10.90
N THR A 241 21.05 8.80 12.19
CA THR A 241 22.01 8.34 13.21
C THR A 241 22.46 6.90 13.01
N GLU A 242 21.60 6.07 12.40
CA GLU A 242 21.88 4.64 12.13
C GLU A 242 22.06 4.39 10.64
N PRO A 243 23.08 3.65 10.22
CA PRO A 243 23.25 3.25 8.84
C PRO A 243 22.14 2.29 8.40
N TRP A 244 21.83 2.32 7.12
CA TRP A 244 21.02 1.28 6.52
C TRP A 244 21.90 0.05 6.25
N ILE A 245 21.52 -1.06 6.81
CA ILE A 245 22.15 -2.36 6.58
C ILE A 245 21.13 -3.18 5.80
N ILE A 246 21.32 -3.30 4.50
CA ILE A 246 20.35 -3.93 3.60
C ILE A 246 20.87 -5.27 3.13
N ALA A 247 20.21 -6.36 3.53
CA ALA A 247 20.41 -7.67 2.93
C ALA A 247 19.72 -7.73 1.57
N MET A 248 20.38 -8.34 0.59
CA MET A 248 19.86 -8.44 -0.77
C MET A 248 20.33 -9.71 -1.47
N SER A 249 19.52 -10.22 -2.40
CA SER A 249 19.86 -11.33 -3.30
C SER A 249 20.87 -10.91 -4.36
N ALA A 250 20.68 -9.72 -4.92
CA ALA A 250 21.51 -9.17 -5.97
C ALA A 250 22.92 -8.78 -5.48
N LYS A 251 23.86 -8.62 -6.41
CA LYS A 251 25.19 -8.06 -6.13
C LYS A 251 25.03 -6.66 -5.53
N PRO A 252 25.68 -6.39 -4.37
CA PRO A 252 25.54 -5.11 -3.69
C PRO A 252 26.26 -4.00 -4.45
N GLY A 253 25.66 -2.84 -4.47
CA GLY A 253 26.17 -1.61 -5.08
C GLY A 253 25.33 -0.42 -4.61
N TYR A 254 25.76 0.80 -4.92
CA TYR A 254 25.06 2.00 -4.46
C TYR A 254 23.60 2.03 -4.91
N LEU A 255 23.35 1.90 -6.21
CA LEU A 255 21.98 1.95 -6.75
C LEU A 255 21.11 0.77 -6.30
N THR A 256 21.72 -0.44 -6.23
CA THR A 256 21.02 -1.63 -5.75
C THR A 256 20.58 -1.46 -4.29
N THR A 257 21.46 -0.91 -3.45
CA THR A 257 21.16 -0.65 -2.03
C THR A 257 20.15 0.49 -1.87
N LEU A 258 20.32 1.57 -2.65
CA LEU A 258 19.39 2.71 -2.64
C LEU A 258 17.97 2.30 -3.09
N GLY A 259 17.85 1.28 -3.94
CA GLY A 259 16.56 0.72 -4.34
C GLY A 259 15.68 0.24 -3.18
N TYR A 260 16.25 0.04 -1.98
CA TYR A 260 15.47 -0.16 -0.74
C TYR A 260 14.55 1.02 -0.43
N ALA A 261 14.88 2.22 -0.85
CA ALA A 261 14.07 3.43 -0.65
C ALA A 261 12.65 3.31 -1.23
N ALA A 262 12.44 2.43 -2.21
CA ALA A 262 11.10 2.14 -2.75
C ALA A 262 10.12 1.65 -1.66
N ARG A 263 10.60 1.12 -0.52
CA ARG A 263 9.79 0.76 0.65
C ARG A 263 8.97 1.95 1.18
N TRP A 264 9.52 3.14 1.13
CA TRP A 264 8.85 4.32 1.69
C TRP A 264 7.51 4.67 1.03
N GLY A 265 7.20 4.09 -0.13
CA GLY A 265 5.87 4.23 -0.74
C GLY A 265 4.71 3.74 0.13
N ILE A 266 4.97 2.92 1.16
CA ILE A 266 3.93 2.47 2.09
C ILE A 266 3.54 3.56 3.10
N GLU A 267 4.43 4.50 3.41
CA GLU A 267 4.19 5.55 4.42
C GLU A 267 3.07 6.52 4.01
N PRO A 268 3.02 7.04 2.75
CA PRO A 268 1.86 7.78 2.27
C PRO A 268 0.57 6.97 2.35
N MET A 269 0.58 5.68 1.98
CA MET A 269 -0.60 4.82 2.06
C MET A 269 -1.09 4.66 3.50
N PHE A 270 -0.21 4.43 4.46
CA PHE A 270 -0.58 4.37 5.88
C PHE A 270 -1.09 5.73 6.39
N SER A 271 -0.52 6.83 5.90
CA SER A 271 -1.00 8.17 6.22
C SER A 271 -2.42 8.41 5.69
N ASP A 272 -2.73 7.92 4.48
CA ASP A 272 -4.07 7.99 3.90
C ASP A 272 -5.10 7.17 4.72
N PHE A 273 -4.69 6.02 5.23
CA PHE A 273 -5.55 5.22 6.11
C PHE A 273 -5.78 5.90 7.46
N LYS A 274 -4.83 6.67 7.95
CA LYS A 274 -4.85 7.38 9.23
C LYS A 274 -5.30 8.83 9.10
N SER A 275 -4.56 9.72 9.71
CA SER A 275 -4.94 11.13 9.94
C SER A 275 -5.10 11.98 8.68
N ARG A 276 -4.44 11.64 7.56
CA ARG A 276 -4.54 12.42 6.33
C ARG A 276 -5.72 12.01 5.44
N GLY A 277 -6.30 10.84 5.65
CA GLY A 277 -7.38 10.32 4.81
C GLY A 277 -8.57 9.84 5.61
N PHE A 278 -8.61 8.56 5.96
CA PHE A 278 -9.80 7.93 6.53
C PHE A 278 -9.91 7.98 8.06
N GLY A 279 -8.89 8.41 8.79
CA GLY A 279 -8.94 8.46 10.25
C GLY A 279 -9.11 7.09 10.92
N LEU A 280 -8.38 6.06 10.46
CA LEU A 280 -8.49 4.68 10.95
C LEU A 280 -8.46 4.56 12.48
N GLU A 281 -7.69 5.40 13.14
CA GLU A 281 -7.52 5.40 14.61
C GLU A 281 -8.82 5.81 15.36
N GLN A 282 -9.78 6.41 14.65
CA GLN A 282 -11.07 6.85 15.20
C GLN A 282 -12.16 5.77 15.14
N THR A 283 -11.85 4.58 14.59
CA THR A 283 -12.85 3.54 14.38
C THR A 283 -13.34 2.88 15.67
N HIS A 284 -12.50 2.82 16.72
CA HIS A 284 -12.76 2.17 18.01
C HIS A 284 -13.23 0.70 17.92
N LEU A 285 -13.01 0.03 16.78
CA LEU A 285 -13.35 -1.38 16.61
C LEU A 285 -12.47 -2.26 17.51
N ARG A 286 -13.13 -3.17 18.26
CA ARG A 286 -12.45 -4.05 19.22
C ARG A 286 -12.03 -5.39 18.63
N TYR A 287 -12.69 -5.85 17.55
CA TYR A 287 -12.50 -7.17 16.99
C TYR A 287 -11.61 -7.13 15.75
N PRO A 288 -10.49 -7.86 15.72
CA PRO A 288 -9.55 -7.85 14.59
C PRO A 288 -10.21 -8.18 13.25
N ASP A 289 -11.14 -9.12 13.23
CA ASP A 289 -11.85 -9.56 12.03
C ASP A 289 -12.78 -8.48 11.45
N ARG A 290 -13.43 -7.68 12.31
CA ARG A 290 -14.24 -6.54 11.89
C ARG A 290 -13.39 -5.39 11.39
N LEU A 291 -12.25 -5.15 12.05
CA LEU A 291 -11.28 -4.16 11.63
C LEU A 291 -10.67 -4.55 10.27
N ALA A 292 -10.37 -5.82 10.03
CA ALA A 292 -9.90 -6.30 8.74
C ALA A 292 -10.90 -6.02 7.61
N ARG A 293 -12.20 -6.17 7.87
CA ARG A 293 -13.25 -5.85 6.87
C ARG A 293 -13.49 -4.35 6.70
N LEU A 294 -13.24 -3.53 7.73
CA LEU A 294 -13.24 -2.08 7.55
C LEU A 294 -12.05 -1.66 6.66
N ILE A 295 -10.86 -2.24 6.88
CA ILE A 295 -9.70 -2.01 6.02
C ILE A 295 -10.01 -2.44 4.58
N LEU A 296 -10.79 -3.50 4.36
CA LEU A 296 -11.23 -3.88 3.01
C LEU A 296 -12.02 -2.76 2.33
N VAL A 297 -12.96 -2.14 3.03
CA VAL A 297 -13.72 -1.01 2.49
C VAL A 297 -12.79 0.16 2.16
N MET A 298 -11.84 0.47 3.04
CA MET A 298 -10.86 1.54 2.84
C MET A 298 -9.89 1.23 1.68
N ALA A 299 -9.41 -0.01 1.57
CA ALA A 299 -8.51 -0.45 0.51
C ALA A 299 -9.19 -0.32 -0.87
N LEU A 300 -10.43 -0.75 -0.98
CA LEU A 300 -11.21 -0.58 -2.19
C LEU A 300 -11.49 0.91 -2.49
N ALA A 301 -11.83 1.71 -1.49
CA ALA A 301 -12.00 3.15 -1.67
C ALA A 301 -10.70 3.80 -2.19
N LEU A 302 -9.54 3.44 -1.62
CA LEU A 302 -8.24 3.91 -2.11
C LEU A 302 -7.96 3.45 -3.55
N TYR A 303 -8.29 2.20 -3.89
CA TYR A 303 -8.18 1.69 -5.26
C TYR A 303 -8.98 2.56 -6.25
N TRP A 304 -10.26 2.84 -5.97
CA TRP A 304 -11.09 3.70 -6.81
C TRP A 304 -10.57 5.13 -6.88
N ALA A 305 -10.14 5.71 -5.76
CA ALA A 305 -9.59 7.06 -5.73
C ALA A 305 -8.33 7.18 -6.62
N VAL A 306 -7.40 6.23 -6.51
CA VAL A 306 -6.16 6.21 -7.32
C VAL A 306 -6.48 5.99 -8.80
N SER A 307 -7.34 5.03 -9.14
CA SER A 307 -7.74 4.76 -10.54
C SER A 307 -8.40 5.98 -11.18
N THR A 308 -9.28 6.67 -10.43
CA THR A 308 -9.93 7.90 -10.90
C THR A 308 -8.91 9.02 -11.12
N GLY A 309 -8.00 9.22 -10.16
CA GLY A 309 -6.96 10.25 -10.29
C GLY A 309 -6.03 10.01 -11.48
N MET A 310 -5.67 8.76 -11.75
CA MET A 310 -4.86 8.39 -12.92
C MET A 310 -5.63 8.63 -14.23
N TRP A 311 -6.90 8.28 -14.27
CA TRP A 311 -7.75 8.54 -15.44
C TRP A 311 -7.87 10.04 -15.71
N ASP A 312 -8.13 10.85 -14.68
CA ASP A 312 -8.23 12.30 -14.79
C ASP A 312 -6.93 12.91 -15.30
N GLN A 313 -5.79 12.51 -14.73
CA GLN A 313 -4.47 12.96 -15.17
C GLN A 313 -4.20 12.62 -16.66
N ALA A 314 -4.66 11.46 -17.12
CA ALA A 314 -4.47 11.03 -18.49
C ALA A 314 -5.38 11.78 -19.49
N ASN A 315 -6.61 12.13 -19.09
CA ASN A 315 -7.61 12.73 -19.97
C ASN A 315 -7.69 14.26 -19.82
N ASN A 316 -7.34 14.79 -18.66
CA ASN A 316 -7.37 16.21 -18.32
C ASN A 316 -6.00 16.65 -17.76
N PRO A 317 -4.90 16.60 -18.54
CA PRO A 317 -3.59 16.96 -18.03
C PRO A 317 -3.60 18.43 -17.58
N ALA A 318 -3.16 18.67 -16.35
CA ALA A 318 -3.01 20.03 -15.82
C ALA A 318 -2.11 20.84 -16.76
N PRO A 319 -2.39 22.15 -16.99
CA PRO A 319 -1.48 23.02 -17.70
C PRO A 319 -0.10 22.92 -17.03
N ALA A 320 0.96 22.71 -17.83
CA ALA A 320 2.32 22.64 -17.29
C ALA A 320 2.57 23.89 -16.44
N GLU A 321 2.74 23.71 -15.12
CA GLU A 321 3.15 24.79 -14.24
C GLU A 321 4.45 25.35 -14.80
N LYS A 322 4.45 26.64 -15.12
CA LYS A 322 5.68 27.36 -15.51
C LYS A 322 6.63 27.15 -14.33
N THR A 323 7.71 26.42 -14.57
CA THR A 323 8.79 26.25 -13.59
C THR A 323 9.13 27.63 -13.04
N PRO A 324 9.02 27.88 -11.72
CA PRO A 324 9.42 29.16 -11.16
C PRO A 324 10.89 29.38 -11.55
N GLY A 325 11.20 30.53 -12.16
CA GLY A 325 12.57 30.90 -12.44
C GLY A 325 13.41 30.86 -11.17
N PRO A 326 14.75 30.73 -11.27
CA PRO A 326 15.61 30.63 -10.11
C PRO A 326 15.35 31.82 -9.15
N PRO A 327 15.20 31.60 -7.85
CA PRO A 327 14.92 32.66 -6.89
C PRO A 327 16.12 33.60 -6.82
N THR A 328 15.94 34.84 -7.24
CA THR A 328 16.85 35.93 -6.95
C THR A 328 16.60 36.37 -5.52
N GLY A 329 17.54 36.07 -4.61
CA GLY A 329 17.65 36.69 -3.28
C GLY A 329 17.31 35.78 -2.11
N GLN A 330 18.36 35.48 -1.35
CA GLN A 330 18.47 35.04 0.04
C GLN A 330 17.58 33.87 0.49
N ALA A 331 18.17 32.68 0.45
CA ALA A 331 17.64 31.43 0.94
C ALA A 331 17.67 31.35 2.48
N ARG A 332 16.50 31.24 3.11
CA ARG A 332 16.39 30.54 4.39
C ARG A 332 16.39 29.05 4.12
N SER A 333 17.43 28.38 4.63
CA SER A 333 17.64 26.93 4.55
C SER A 333 16.39 26.13 5.00
N ARG A 334 15.59 25.65 4.05
CA ARG A 334 14.75 24.47 4.23
C ARG A 334 15.55 23.27 3.74
N LYS A 335 15.87 22.34 4.64
CA LYS A 335 16.51 21.08 4.32
C LYS A 335 15.59 20.30 3.36
N THR A 336 15.84 20.42 2.07
CA THR A 336 15.23 19.57 1.06
C THR A 336 16.02 18.27 1.07
N VAL A 337 15.40 17.19 1.52
CA VAL A 337 15.91 15.84 1.32
C VAL A 337 15.88 15.59 -0.18
N LEU A 338 17.03 15.56 -0.81
CA LEU A 338 17.20 15.17 -2.21
C LEU A 338 16.91 13.66 -2.31
N VAL A 339 15.65 13.29 -2.43
CA VAL A 339 15.27 11.97 -2.94
C VAL A 339 15.51 12.02 -4.44
N HIS A 340 16.65 11.49 -4.89
CA HIS A 340 16.84 11.27 -6.31
C HIS A 340 15.72 10.34 -6.80
N PRO A 341 14.98 10.74 -7.87
CA PRO A 341 14.03 9.83 -8.46
C PRO A 341 14.77 8.55 -8.90
N TRP A 342 14.13 7.42 -8.76
CA TRP A 342 14.47 6.18 -9.43
C TRP A 342 14.89 6.52 -10.86
N PRO A 343 16.01 5.96 -11.41
CA PRO A 343 16.45 6.30 -12.74
C PRO A 343 15.25 6.24 -13.69
N PRO A 344 15.01 7.28 -14.49
CA PRO A 344 13.85 7.33 -15.36
C PRO A 344 13.90 6.08 -16.24
N ALA A 345 12.84 5.28 -16.18
CA ALA A 345 12.61 4.26 -17.19
C ALA A 345 12.82 4.95 -18.54
N ARG A 346 13.76 4.45 -19.34
CA ARG A 346 14.02 4.99 -20.68
C ARG A 346 12.66 5.16 -21.33
N HIS A 347 12.40 6.33 -21.91
CA HIS A 347 11.18 6.68 -22.61
C HIS A 347 10.80 5.57 -23.61
N GLN A 348 10.12 4.56 -23.11
CA GLN A 348 9.32 3.65 -23.91
C GLN A 348 7.89 4.16 -23.78
N ALA A 349 7.18 4.16 -24.89
CA ALA A 349 5.81 4.62 -24.97
C ALA A 349 5.00 4.21 -23.74
N SER A 350 4.31 5.18 -23.13
CA SER A 350 3.47 4.96 -21.94
C SER A 350 2.68 3.68 -22.09
N PRO A 351 2.81 2.70 -21.19
CA PRO A 351 1.99 1.51 -21.25
C PRO A 351 0.52 1.96 -21.24
N ARG A 352 -0.29 1.39 -22.11
CA ARG A 352 -1.73 1.68 -22.16
C ARG A 352 -2.29 1.39 -20.77
N MET A 353 -2.89 2.41 -20.16
CA MET A 353 -3.58 2.28 -18.87
C MET A 353 -4.53 1.08 -18.89
N PRO A 354 -4.69 0.37 -17.75
CA PRO A 354 -5.80 -0.56 -17.62
C PRO A 354 -7.09 0.21 -17.93
N PRO A 355 -8.09 -0.43 -18.59
CA PRO A 355 -9.34 0.24 -18.89
C PRO A 355 -9.91 0.83 -17.59
N ALA A 356 -10.25 2.12 -17.63
CA ALA A 356 -10.89 2.76 -16.49
C ALA A 356 -12.09 1.93 -16.04
N PRO A 357 -12.31 1.75 -14.73
CA PRO A 357 -13.50 1.08 -14.26
C PRO A 357 -14.73 1.68 -14.97
N LYS A 358 -15.65 0.86 -15.48
CA LYS A 358 -16.85 1.33 -16.20
C LYS A 358 -17.70 2.34 -15.39
N ALA A 359 -17.52 2.38 -14.05
CA ALA A 359 -18.07 3.40 -13.17
C ALA A 359 -17.58 4.83 -13.51
N LEU A 360 -16.48 4.97 -14.23
CA LEU A 360 -15.86 6.25 -14.61
C LEU A 360 -16.36 6.79 -15.96
N GLU A 361 -16.76 5.92 -16.90
CA GLU A 361 -17.44 6.37 -18.12
C GLU A 361 -18.77 7.08 -17.82
N MET A 362 -19.33 6.87 -16.60
CA MET A 362 -20.51 7.59 -16.11
C MET A 362 -20.19 8.98 -15.55
N SER A 363 -18.91 9.34 -15.32
CA SER A 363 -18.54 10.64 -14.76
C SER A 363 -18.75 11.80 -15.75
N ASP A 364 -18.62 11.56 -17.05
CA ASP A 364 -18.89 12.59 -18.06
C ASP A 364 -20.33 13.11 -18.04
N LYS A 365 -21.28 12.25 -17.60
CA LYS A 365 -22.68 12.66 -17.40
C LYS A 365 -22.95 13.36 -16.05
N LEU A 366 -22.01 13.32 -15.13
CA LEU A 366 -22.10 13.90 -13.79
C LEU A 366 -21.44 15.28 -13.69
N ILE A 367 -20.52 15.61 -14.59
CA ILE A 367 -19.87 16.92 -14.69
C ILE A 367 -20.89 17.99 -15.13
N ASP A 368 -21.89 17.63 -15.92
CA ASP A 368 -22.94 18.55 -16.39
C ASP A 368 -24.08 18.78 -15.39
N ALA A 369 -24.17 18.02 -14.30
CA ALA A 369 -25.19 18.22 -13.27
C ALA A 369 -24.67 19.12 -12.14
N GLN A 370 -24.79 20.43 -12.34
CA GLN A 370 -24.53 21.55 -11.46
C GLN A 370 -24.58 21.28 -9.95
N GLY A 371 -23.41 21.23 -9.33
CA GLY A 371 -23.12 21.40 -7.91
C GLY A 371 -21.62 21.64 -7.79
N PRO A 372 -21.09 22.35 -6.76
CA PRO A 372 -19.66 22.57 -6.66
C PRO A 372 -18.98 21.20 -6.56
N ALA A 373 -18.50 20.72 -7.70
CA ALA A 373 -17.62 19.58 -7.78
C ALA A 373 -16.42 19.92 -6.89
N LEU A 374 -16.35 19.26 -5.72
CA LEU A 374 -15.08 19.12 -5.03
C LEU A 374 -14.19 18.37 -6.01
N THR A 375 -13.40 19.14 -6.73
CA THR A 375 -12.55 18.68 -7.82
C THR A 375 -11.68 17.56 -7.27
N ILE A 376 -11.56 16.46 -7.99
CA ILE A 376 -10.60 15.37 -7.78
C ILE A 376 -9.19 15.90 -7.52
N TYR A 377 -8.88 17.10 -7.97
CA TYR A 377 -7.71 17.93 -7.61
C TYR A 377 -7.50 18.09 -6.11
N GLN A 378 -8.54 18.26 -5.30
CA GLN A 378 -8.38 18.37 -3.85
C GLN A 378 -8.05 17.02 -3.21
N PHE A 379 -8.52 15.91 -3.78
CA PHE A 379 -8.15 14.58 -3.30
C PHE A 379 -6.69 14.25 -3.66
N SER A 380 -6.25 14.61 -4.87
CA SER A 380 -4.85 14.43 -5.32
C SER A 380 -3.90 15.39 -4.62
N ALA A 381 -4.27 16.66 -4.42
CA ALA A 381 -3.46 17.66 -3.74
C ALA A 381 -3.38 17.49 -2.21
N MET A 382 -4.36 16.80 -1.59
CA MET A 382 -4.30 16.44 -0.17
C MET A 382 -3.54 15.12 0.07
N MET A 383 -3.28 14.36 -0.99
CA MET A 383 -2.59 13.08 -0.96
C MET A 383 -1.17 13.16 -1.54
N GLY A 384 -0.71 14.34 -2.01
CA GLY A 384 0.63 14.62 -2.54
C GLY A 384 1.58 15.22 -1.52
#